data_cc0780932df92e92844be210d722fac7
#
_entry.id   cc0780932df92e92844be210d722fac7
#
_cell.length_a   1.000
_cell.length_b   1.000
_cell.length_c   1.000
_cell.angle_alpha   90.00
_cell.angle_beta   90.00
_cell.angle_gamma   90.00
#
_symmetry.space_group_name_H-M   'P 1'
#
loop_
_entity.id
_entity.type
_entity.pdbx_description
1 polymer ?
#
loop_
_entity_poly.entity_id
_entity_poly.type
_entity_poly.pdbx_seq_one_letter_code
_entity_poly.pdbx_strand_id
1 'polypeptide(L)'
;MCIRDSATAAPVCIIAPISSWAAAVTSSVPEDAGINGFAVFIQTIPYNLYALLTLVMVLGVTILRVDFGPMKRHEMNAIAGDLFTTPGRPYEDNEEEILKENAHVLDLILPVVVLIISCIIAMVYTGGFFSGTSFVDAFANSSASVGLVLGGAVTLVFTFIYFMLRDTLSFREFTECIPEGFKSMIAPILILTMAWTLSGMTNLLGAKVYVADLVSSSAGSMQGFLPMIIFIVAALLAFATGTSWGTFSILIPIVIGVFPSGQMMVISIASCLAGAVCGDHCSPISDTTIMASAGGHCEHVNHVSTQLPYAIVVAAVCMVGYLLIGILQAAKLAALSWLALPVCIVLLFVVLMLIRAKTGREEV
;
A
#
# COMPACT_ATOMS: atom_id res chain seq x y z
N MET A 1 -13.58 1.13 -8.32
CA MET A 1 -13.41 0.05 -7.36
C MET A 1 -11.94 -0.27 -7.12
N CYS A 2 -11.15 -0.64 -8.10
CA CYS A 2 -9.72 -0.96 -7.95
C CYS A 2 -8.85 0.16 -7.33
N ILE A 3 -9.18 1.44 -7.53
CA ILE A 3 -8.46 2.56 -6.87
C ILE A 3 -8.67 2.54 -5.36
N ARG A 4 -9.86 2.23 -4.87
CA ARG A 4 -10.10 2.09 -3.41
C ARG A 4 -9.30 0.92 -2.84
N ASP A 5 -9.23 -0.19 -3.56
CA ASP A 5 -8.48 -1.37 -3.14
C ASP A 5 -6.98 -1.06 -3.06
N SER A 6 -6.41 -0.44 -4.09
CA SER A 6 -5.03 0.00 -4.11
C SER A 6 -4.74 1.06 -3.03
N ALA A 7 -5.63 2.07 -2.88
CA ALA A 7 -5.48 3.14 -1.90
C ALA A 7 -5.62 2.68 -0.43
N THR A 8 -6.21 1.52 -0.18
CA THR A 8 -6.34 0.95 1.17
C THR A 8 -5.35 -0.17 1.45
N ALA A 9 -4.84 -0.88 0.44
CA ALA A 9 -3.93 -2.00 0.64
C ALA A 9 -2.60 -1.57 1.28
N ALA A 10 -1.70 -0.93 0.55
CA ALA A 10 -0.41 -0.50 1.05
C ALA A 10 -0.50 0.53 2.21
N PRO A 11 -1.38 1.57 2.15
CA PRO A 11 -1.53 2.50 3.25
C PRO A 11 -2.02 1.87 4.56
N VAL A 12 -2.91 0.88 4.52
CA VAL A 12 -3.34 0.18 5.73
C VAL A 12 -2.24 -0.75 6.24
N CYS A 13 -1.59 -1.50 5.36
CA CYS A 13 -0.54 -2.44 5.76
C CYS A 13 0.63 -1.76 6.47
N ILE A 14 1.04 -0.55 6.02
CA ILE A 14 2.18 0.18 6.62
C ILE A 14 1.87 0.80 7.98
N ILE A 15 0.62 0.86 8.40
CA ILE A 15 0.20 1.34 9.72
C ILE A 15 -0.37 0.22 10.59
N ALA A 16 -0.53 -0.98 10.05
CA ALA A 16 -1.06 -2.13 10.78
C ALA A 16 0.06 -2.86 11.55
N PRO A 17 0.01 -2.92 12.89
CA PRO A 17 1.06 -3.56 13.70
C PRO A 17 1.21 -5.06 13.43
N ILE A 18 0.14 -5.71 12.97
CA ILE A 18 0.11 -7.15 12.67
C ILE A 18 0.12 -7.34 11.15
N SER A 19 1.17 -6.85 10.50
CA SER A 19 1.36 -7.02 9.06
C SER A 19 2.78 -7.48 8.73
N SER A 20 2.95 -8.13 7.59
CA SER A 20 4.28 -8.45 7.05
C SER A 20 5.14 -7.19 6.82
N TRP A 21 4.50 -6.04 6.65
CA TRP A 21 5.17 -4.74 6.52
C TRP A 21 5.80 -4.30 7.82
N ALA A 22 5.13 -4.49 8.97
CA ALA A 22 5.71 -4.24 10.29
C ALA A 22 6.96 -5.10 10.51
N ALA A 23 6.91 -6.38 10.12
CA ALA A 23 8.06 -7.27 10.18
C ALA A 23 9.22 -6.78 9.28
N ALA A 24 8.92 -6.39 8.03
CA ALA A 24 9.92 -5.89 7.09
C ALA A 24 10.57 -4.58 7.54
N VAL A 25 9.81 -3.66 8.13
CA VAL A 25 10.36 -2.42 8.72
C VAL A 25 11.23 -2.73 9.92
N THR A 26 10.78 -3.64 10.79
CA THR A 26 11.55 -4.07 11.98
C THR A 26 12.89 -4.67 11.58
N SER A 27 12.92 -5.55 10.58
CA SER A 27 14.15 -6.16 10.07
C SER A 27 15.07 -5.21 9.29
N SER A 28 14.57 -4.05 8.89
CA SER A 28 15.37 -3.01 8.23
C SER A 28 16.13 -2.11 9.21
N VAL A 29 15.82 -2.19 10.50
CA VAL A 29 16.58 -1.51 11.56
C VAL A 29 17.85 -2.30 11.84
N PRO A 30 19.04 -1.68 11.77
CA PRO A 30 20.31 -2.37 12.04
C PRO A 30 20.37 -2.92 13.47
N GLU A 31 20.83 -4.16 13.64
CA GLU A 31 20.93 -4.82 14.95
C GLU A 31 21.88 -4.10 15.90
N ASP A 32 22.95 -3.52 15.35
CA ASP A 32 23.97 -2.76 16.08
C ASP A 32 23.49 -1.38 16.55
N ALA A 33 22.35 -0.90 16.05
CA ALA A 33 21.77 0.36 16.50
C ALA A 33 21.21 0.31 17.94
N GLY A 34 21.02 -0.88 18.53
CA GLY A 34 20.46 -1.04 19.88
C GLY A 34 19.01 -0.56 20.03
N ILE A 35 18.28 -0.48 18.91
CA ILE A 35 16.92 0.07 18.81
C ILE A 35 15.93 -1.06 18.57
N ASN A 36 14.84 -1.09 19.34
CA ASN A 36 13.75 -2.02 19.07
C ASN A 36 12.96 -1.55 17.83
N GLY A 37 13.17 -2.22 16.69
CA GLY A 37 12.57 -1.86 15.41
C GLY A 37 11.03 -1.86 15.43
N PHE A 38 10.41 -2.80 16.14
CA PHE A 38 8.95 -2.84 16.28
C PHE A 38 8.42 -1.65 17.09
N ALA A 39 9.09 -1.26 18.18
CA ALA A 39 8.71 -0.08 18.97
C ALA A 39 8.83 1.20 18.13
N VAL A 40 9.88 1.32 17.32
CA VAL A 40 10.03 2.44 16.37
C VAL A 40 8.91 2.43 15.35
N PHE A 41 8.59 1.27 14.76
CA PHE A 41 7.48 1.15 13.81
C PHE A 41 6.17 1.70 14.40
N ILE A 42 5.80 1.30 15.62
CA ILE A 42 4.60 1.82 16.28
C ILE A 42 4.64 3.34 16.45
N GLN A 43 5.79 3.89 16.82
CA GLN A 43 5.96 5.33 16.98
C GLN A 43 5.88 6.11 15.66
N THR A 44 6.15 5.48 14.52
CA THR A 44 6.05 6.13 13.20
C THR A 44 4.61 6.30 12.72
N ILE A 45 3.65 5.50 13.22
CA ILE A 45 2.27 5.49 12.73
C ILE A 45 1.63 6.89 12.70
N PRO A 46 1.64 7.70 13.78
CA PRO A 46 1.01 9.02 13.78
C PRO A 46 1.70 10.04 12.87
N TYR A 47 2.93 9.78 12.44
CA TYR A 47 3.71 10.63 11.54
C TYR A 47 3.76 10.09 10.11
N ASN A 48 3.15 8.93 9.82
CA ASN A 48 3.00 8.42 8.46
C ASN A 48 1.87 9.16 7.74
N LEU A 49 2.17 10.40 7.32
CA LEU A 49 1.16 11.30 6.78
C LEU A 49 0.51 10.74 5.51
N TYR A 50 1.27 10.09 4.61
CA TYR A 50 0.71 9.60 3.36
C TYR A 50 -0.33 8.51 3.59
N ALA A 51 -0.04 7.52 4.43
CA ALA A 51 -0.96 6.44 4.73
C ALA A 51 -2.27 6.97 5.33
N LEU A 52 -2.16 7.84 6.35
CA LEU A 52 -3.31 8.40 7.03
C LEU A 52 -4.13 9.33 6.13
N LEU A 53 -3.47 10.22 5.37
CA LEU A 53 -4.15 11.15 4.47
C LEU A 53 -4.76 10.47 3.25
N THR A 54 -4.21 9.34 2.78
CA THR A 54 -4.84 8.55 1.71
C THR A 54 -6.17 7.98 2.18
N LEU A 55 -6.26 7.46 3.40
CA LEU A 55 -7.53 7.01 3.97
C LEU A 55 -8.53 8.16 4.12
N VAL A 56 -8.07 9.33 4.58
CA VAL A 56 -8.89 10.55 4.64
C VAL A 56 -9.34 10.99 3.25
N MET A 57 -8.46 10.86 2.22
CA MET A 57 -8.79 11.16 0.82
C MET A 57 -9.93 10.29 0.31
N VAL A 58 -9.86 8.97 0.54
CA VAL A 58 -10.92 8.03 0.14
C VAL A 58 -12.26 8.39 0.77
N LEU A 59 -12.26 8.71 2.07
CA LEU A 59 -13.45 9.17 2.77
C LEU A 59 -13.93 10.53 2.24
N GLY A 60 -13.01 11.47 2.04
CA GLY A 60 -13.30 12.81 1.57
C GLY A 60 -13.94 12.83 0.17
N VAL A 61 -13.38 12.07 -0.77
CA VAL A 61 -13.92 11.91 -2.13
C VAL A 61 -15.33 11.31 -2.09
N THR A 62 -15.52 10.27 -1.26
CA THR A 62 -16.82 9.61 -1.10
C THR A 62 -17.88 10.53 -0.50
N ILE A 63 -17.55 11.28 0.58
CA ILE A 63 -18.48 12.18 1.27
C ILE A 63 -18.81 13.38 0.40
N LEU A 64 -17.81 13.97 -0.25
CA LEU A 64 -17.98 15.15 -1.08
C LEU A 64 -18.51 14.83 -2.47
N ARG A 65 -18.55 13.55 -2.89
CA ARG A 65 -18.92 13.09 -4.24
C ARG A 65 -18.18 13.89 -5.31
N VAL A 66 -16.85 13.81 -5.30
CA VAL A 66 -15.98 14.57 -6.20
C VAL A 66 -15.04 13.63 -6.91
N ASP A 67 -15.17 13.57 -8.22
CA ASP A 67 -14.21 12.92 -9.08
C ASP A 67 -13.51 13.93 -10.00
N PHE A 68 -12.20 13.73 -10.18
CA PHE A 68 -11.38 14.65 -10.97
C PHE A 68 -10.32 13.91 -11.78
N GLY A 69 -9.69 14.65 -12.71
CA GLY A 69 -8.74 14.05 -13.63
C GLY A 69 -9.40 13.02 -14.57
N PRO A 70 -8.68 11.99 -15.00
CA PRO A 70 -9.22 10.96 -15.88
C PRO A 70 -10.40 10.18 -15.26
N MET A 71 -10.45 10.03 -13.93
CA MET A 71 -11.54 9.32 -13.25
C MET A 71 -12.90 9.96 -13.50
N LYS A 72 -12.98 11.28 -13.59
CA LYS A 72 -14.24 11.98 -13.87
C LYS A 72 -14.91 11.47 -15.16
N ARG A 73 -14.12 11.17 -16.21
CA ARG A 73 -14.66 10.63 -17.47
C ARG A 73 -15.26 9.23 -17.25
N HIS A 74 -14.59 8.39 -16.44
CA HIS A 74 -15.09 7.05 -16.13
C HIS A 74 -16.39 7.11 -15.35
N GLU A 75 -16.48 7.99 -14.35
CA GLU A 75 -17.68 8.18 -13.55
C GLU A 75 -18.86 8.69 -14.42
N MET A 76 -18.63 9.69 -15.26
CA MET A 76 -19.66 10.19 -16.17
C MET A 76 -20.18 9.12 -17.13
N ASN A 77 -19.29 8.28 -17.67
CA ASN A 77 -19.71 7.18 -18.54
C ASN A 77 -20.49 6.11 -17.74
N ALA A 78 -20.06 5.79 -16.51
CA ALA A 78 -20.76 4.85 -15.65
C ALA A 78 -22.18 5.33 -15.29
N ILE A 79 -22.36 6.64 -15.01
CA ILE A 79 -23.69 7.24 -14.80
C ILE A 79 -24.55 7.14 -16.08
N ALA A 80 -23.94 7.24 -17.26
CA ALA A 80 -24.63 7.04 -18.53
C ALA A 80 -24.90 5.56 -18.89
N GLY A 81 -24.48 4.62 -18.04
CA GLY A 81 -24.67 3.18 -18.21
C GLY A 81 -23.50 2.45 -18.90
N ASP A 82 -22.43 3.16 -19.29
CA ASP A 82 -21.23 2.56 -19.86
C ASP A 82 -20.16 2.35 -18.79
N LEU A 83 -20.00 1.11 -18.34
CA LEU A 83 -19.02 0.70 -17.33
C LEU A 83 -17.61 0.48 -17.91
N PHE A 84 -17.48 0.39 -19.24
CA PHE A 84 -16.23 0.01 -19.93
C PHE A 84 -15.70 1.16 -20.78
N THR A 85 -15.22 2.22 -20.13
CA THR A 85 -14.68 3.42 -20.81
C THR A 85 -13.39 3.16 -21.59
N THR A 86 -12.64 2.09 -21.25
CA THR A 86 -11.34 1.79 -21.84
C THR A 86 -11.48 1.32 -23.29
N PRO A 87 -10.68 1.85 -24.25
CA PRO A 87 -10.67 1.36 -25.61
C PRO A 87 -10.36 -0.13 -25.70
N GLY A 88 -11.09 -0.88 -26.50
CA GLY A 88 -10.93 -2.34 -26.64
C GLY A 88 -11.70 -3.16 -25.62
N ARG A 89 -12.26 -2.53 -24.59
CA ARG A 89 -13.18 -3.15 -23.60
C ARG A 89 -12.78 -4.57 -23.18
N PRO A 90 -11.58 -4.80 -22.63
CA PRO A 90 -11.02 -6.12 -22.43
C PRO A 90 -11.81 -7.01 -21.43
N TYR A 91 -12.76 -6.45 -20.71
CA TYR A 91 -13.59 -7.15 -19.71
C TYR A 91 -15.10 -7.08 -20.00
N GLU A 92 -15.50 -6.61 -21.20
CA GLU A 92 -16.91 -6.51 -21.59
C GLU A 92 -17.56 -7.89 -21.85
N ASP A 93 -16.76 -8.82 -22.39
CA ASP A 93 -17.21 -10.18 -22.75
C ASP A 93 -17.15 -11.16 -21.57
N ASN A 94 -16.95 -10.71 -20.34
CA ASN A 94 -17.16 -11.57 -19.20
C ASN A 94 -18.65 -11.95 -19.18
N GLU A 95 -18.92 -13.21 -19.53
CA GLU A 95 -20.24 -13.79 -19.52
C GLU A 95 -20.96 -13.38 -18.22
N GLU A 96 -22.25 -12.99 -18.33
CA GLU A 96 -23.08 -12.73 -17.16
C GLU A 96 -22.95 -13.94 -16.22
N GLU A 97 -22.20 -13.76 -15.14
CA GLU A 97 -22.06 -14.79 -14.11
C GLU A 97 -23.46 -15.14 -13.63
N ILE A 98 -23.92 -16.34 -13.97
CA ILE A 98 -25.21 -16.84 -13.54
C ILE A 98 -25.18 -16.96 -12.01
N LEU A 99 -25.76 -15.97 -11.34
CA LEU A 99 -25.93 -16.01 -9.88
C LEU A 99 -26.80 -17.20 -9.53
N LYS A 100 -26.24 -18.16 -8.82
CA LYS A 100 -27.02 -19.29 -8.30
C LYS A 100 -27.98 -18.81 -7.22
N GLU A 101 -29.23 -19.26 -7.28
CA GLU A 101 -30.29 -18.89 -6.33
C GLU A 101 -29.93 -19.19 -4.86
N ASN A 102 -29.04 -20.14 -4.61
CA ASN A 102 -28.59 -20.57 -3.30
C ASN A 102 -27.35 -19.83 -2.76
N ALA A 103 -26.85 -18.80 -3.48
CA ALA A 103 -25.70 -18.04 -3.04
C ALA A 103 -26.02 -17.13 -1.84
N HIS A 104 -25.20 -17.22 -0.80
CA HIS A 104 -25.31 -16.39 0.39
C HIS A 104 -24.05 -15.53 0.59
N VAL A 105 -24.19 -14.38 1.21
CA VAL A 105 -23.06 -13.51 1.56
C VAL A 105 -22.00 -14.26 2.40
N LEU A 106 -22.39 -15.25 3.17
CA LEU A 106 -21.47 -16.11 3.94
C LEU A 106 -20.54 -16.93 3.05
N ASP A 107 -20.94 -17.23 1.82
CA ASP A 107 -20.10 -18.01 0.88
C ASP A 107 -18.87 -17.21 0.42
N LEU A 108 -18.93 -15.88 0.53
CA LEU A 108 -17.77 -15.00 0.35
C LEU A 108 -17.04 -14.72 1.67
N ILE A 109 -17.78 -14.35 2.73
CA ILE A 109 -17.17 -13.89 3.98
C ILE A 109 -16.40 -15.02 4.67
N LEU A 110 -16.95 -16.22 4.74
CA LEU A 110 -16.35 -17.31 5.51
C LEU A 110 -15.00 -17.78 4.94
N PRO A 111 -14.83 -18.01 3.63
CA PRO A 111 -13.52 -18.29 3.05
C PRO A 111 -12.49 -17.19 3.30
N VAL A 112 -12.88 -15.91 3.22
CA VAL A 112 -11.98 -14.78 3.49
C VAL A 112 -11.55 -14.75 4.95
N VAL A 113 -12.45 -14.96 5.89
CA VAL A 113 -12.11 -15.03 7.33
C VAL A 113 -11.18 -16.22 7.62
N VAL A 114 -11.45 -17.38 7.03
CA VAL A 114 -10.57 -18.56 7.16
C VAL A 114 -9.20 -18.28 6.54
N LEU A 115 -9.14 -17.61 5.40
CA LEU A 115 -7.88 -17.21 4.77
C LEU A 115 -7.03 -16.35 5.72
N ILE A 116 -7.63 -15.30 6.28
CA ILE A 116 -6.93 -14.39 7.20
C ILE A 116 -6.40 -15.16 8.41
N ILE A 117 -7.24 -15.96 9.05
CA ILE A 117 -6.86 -16.74 10.24
C ILE A 117 -5.75 -17.75 9.89
N SER A 118 -5.91 -18.49 8.82
CA SER A 118 -4.93 -19.51 8.38
C SER A 118 -3.59 -18.89 8.01
N CYS A 119 -3.58 -17.75 7.33
CA CYS A 119 -2.36 -17.03 7.01
C CYS A 119 -1.66 -16.51 8.26
N ILE A 120 -2.39 -15.93 9.22
CA ILE A 120 -1.81 -15.48 10.50
C ILE A 120 -1.19 -16.65 11.26
N ILE A 121 -1.89 -17.77 11.39
CA ILE A 121 -1.39 -18.97 12.06
C ILE A 121 -0.14 -19.50 11.35
N ALA A 122 -0.15 -19.58 10.03
CA ALA A 122 0.97 -20.07 9.24
C ALA A 122 2.19 -19.13 9.31
N MET A 123 2.00 -17.81 9.33
CA MET A 123 3.09 -16.85 9.55
C MET A 123 3.71 -17.00 10.92
N VAL A 124 2.91 -17.07 11.97
CA VAL A 124 3.37 -17.26 13.35
C VAL A 124 4.07 -18.64 13.53
N TYR A 125 3.58 -19.67 12.84
CA TYR A 125 4.22 -20.98 12.78
C TYR A 125 5.61 -20.90 12.16
N THR A 126 5.75 -20.25 10.99
CA THR A 126 7.05 -20.11 10.33
C THR A 126 8.05 -19.28 11.13
N GLY A 127 7.57 -18.37 11.97
CA GLY A 127 8.39 -17.55 12.88
C GLY A 127 8.77 -18.21 14.19
N GLY A 128 8.41 -19.49 14.43
CA GLY A 128 8.86 -20.27 15.57
C GLY A 128 8.05 -20.08 16.86
N PHE A 129 6.83 -19.57 16.79
CA PHE A 129 5.97 -19.41 17.97
C PHE A 129 5.77 -20.72 18.75
N PHE A 130 5.51 -21.81 18.05
CA PHE A 130 5.33 -23.13 18.67
C PHE A 130 6.63 -23.74 19.20
N SER A 131 7.77 -23.09 18.94
CA SER A 131 9.09 -23.46 19.49
C SER A 131 9.48 -22.59 20.69
N GLY A 132 8.55 -21.75 21.20
CA GLY A 132 8.73 -20.95 22.41
C GLY A 132 9.10 -19.48 22.19
N THR A 133 9.07 -18.99 20.94
CA THR A 133 9.27 -17.57 20.64
C THR A 133 8.01 -16.77 21.02
N SER A 134 8.17 -15.52 21.46
CA SER A 134 7.01 -14.66 21.73
C SER A 134 6.19 -14.42 20.45
N PHE A 135 4.88 -14.12 20.58
CA PHE A 135 4.01 -13.87 19.41
C PHE A 135 4.55 -12.74 18.52
N VAL A 136 5.04 -11.65 19.13
CA VAL A 136 5.57 -10.50 18.41
C VAL A 136 6.85 -10.84 17.66
N ASP A 137 7.77 -11.55 18.31
CA ASP A 137 9.04 -11.96 17.70
C ASP A 137 8.81 -13.04 16.63
N ALA A 138 7.91 -13.98 16.86
CA ALA A 138 7.54 -14.98 15.87
C ALA A 138 6.92 -14.33 14.63
N PHE A 139 6.07 -13.30 14.81
CA PHE A 139 5.51 -12.57 13.70
C PHE A 139 6.57 -11.75 12.95
N ALA A 140 7.47 -11.08 13.66
CA ALA A 140 8.59 -10.32 13.08
C ALA A 140 9.56 -11.21 12.29
N ASN A 141 9.82 -12.44 12.75
CA ASN A 141 10.70 -13.40 12.09
C ASN A 141 9.99 -14.34 11.11
N SER A 142 8.69 -14.08 10.81
CA SER A 142 7.91 -14.95 9.94
C SER A 142 8.39 -14.91 8.48
N SER A 143 8.31 -16.06 7.81
CA SER A 143 8.43 -16.12 6.36
C SER A 143 7.06 -15.86 5.73
N ALA A 144 6.77 -14.60 5.37
CA ALA A 144 5.48 -14.20 4.82
C ALA A 144 5.09 -15.01 3.58
N SER A 145 6.03 -15.24 2.65
CA SER A 145 5.78 -16.00 1.41
C SER A 145 5.36 -17.44 1.71
N VAL A 146 6.06 -18.12 2.62
CA VAL A 146 5.74 -19.50 3.03
C VAL A 146 4.42 -19.53 3.80
N GLY A 147 4.22 -18.58 4.72
CA GLY A 147 3.00 -18.47 5.51
C GLY A 147 1.75 -18.26 4.66
N LEU A 148 1.83 -17.41 3.65
CA LEU A 148 0.71 -17.15 2.72
C LEU A 148 0.39 -18.37 1.85
N VAL A 149 1.40 -19.10 1.37
CA VAL A 149 1.18 -20.35 0.60
C VAL A 149 0.50 -21.40 1.46
N LEU A 150 0.98 -21.63 2.68
CA LEU A 150 0.38 -22.61 3.60
C LEU A 150 -1.05 -22.20 4.00
N GLY A 151 -1.26 -20.94 4.36
CA GLY A 151 -2.59 -20.41 4.71
C GLY A 151 -3.57 -20.49 3.54
N GLY A 152 -3.11 -20.14 2.32
CA GLY A 152 -3.88 -20.27 1.10
C GLY A 152 -4.27 -21.72 0.79
N ALA A 153 -3.33 -22.66 0.92
CA ALA A 153 -3.60 -24.08 0.70
C ALA A 153 -4.67 -24.64 1.69
N VAL A 154 -4.54 -24.30 2.98
CA VAL A 154 -5.54 -24.67 4.00
C VAL A 154 -6.90 -24.09 3.67
N THR A 155 -6.93 -22.82 3.26
CA THR A 155 -8.18 -22.14 2.88
C THR A 155 -8.82 -22.76 1.64
N LEU A 156 -8.03 -23.14 0.64
CA LEU A 156 -8.55 -23.80 -0.57
C LEU A 156 -9.22 -25.13 -0.23
N VAL A 157 -8.58 -25.93 0.62
CA VAL A 157 -9.19 -27.21 1.11
C VAL A 157 -10.46 -26.96 1.90
N PHE A 158 -10.44 -25.97 2.81
CA PHE A 158 -11.63 -25.58 3.57
C PHE A 158 -12.77 -25.13 2.64
N THR A 159 -12.50 -24.25 1.69
CA THR A 159 -13.49 -23.72 0.75
C THR A 159 -14.07 -24.82 -0.12
N PHE A 160 -13.25 -25.77 -0.57
CA PHE A 160 -13.70 -26.94 -1.29
C PHE A 160 -14.72 -27.76 -0.46
N ILE A 161 -14.35 -28.13 0.76
CA ILE A 161 -15.22 -28.90 1.65
C ILE A 161 -16.52 -28.12 1.95
N TYR A 162 -16.41 -26.84 2.25
CA TYR A 162 -17.53 -25.96 2.56
C TYR A 162 -18.54 -25.89 1.40
N PHE A 163 -18.06 -25.66 0.17
CA PHE A 163 -18.95 -25.56 -1.00
C PHE A 163 -19.57 -26.90 -1.39
N MET A 164 -18.84 -28.00 -1.20
CA MET A 164 -19.40 -29.34 -1.41
C MET A 164 -20.50 -29.67 -0.40
N LEU A 165 -20.30 -29.33 0.89
CA LEU A 165 -21.30 -29.58 1.94
C LEU A 165 -22.55 -28.70 1.78
N ARG A 166 -22.39 -27.50 1.22
CA ARG A 166 -23.48 -26.56 0.97
C ARG A 166 -24.20 -26.78 -0.36
N ASP A 167 -23.67 -27.64 -1.21
CA ASP A 167 -24.18 -27.86 -2.58
C ASP A 167 -24.26 -26.54 -3.39
N THR A 168 -23.34 -25.60 -3.09
CA THR A 168 -23.27 -24.32 -3.78
C THR A 168 -22.61 -24.48 -5.15
N LEU A 169 -21.57 -25.31 -5.23
CA LEU A 169 -20.85 -25.66 -6.47
C LEU A 169 -20.74 -27.17 -6.59
N SER A 170 -20.87 -27.70 -7.81
CA SER A 170 -20.53 -29.09 -8.07
C SER A 170 -19.01 -29.30 -8.06
N PHE A 171 -18.56 -30.53 -7.85
CA PHE A 171 -17.14 -30.89 -7.90
C PHE A 171 -16.48 -30.43 -9.21
N ARG A 172 -17.20 -30.58 -10.33
CA ARG A 172 -16.71 -30.19 -11.64
C ARG A 172 -16.53 -28.69 -11.76
N GLU A 173 -17.53 -27.89 -11.35
CA GLU A 173 -17.46 -26.43 -11.35
C GLU A 173 -16.30 -25.96 -10.49
N PHE A 174 -16.13 -26.48 -9.28
CA PHE A 174 -15.02 -26.10 -8.40
C PHE A 174 -13.65 -26.42 -9.04
N THR A 175 -13.49 -27.59 -9.66
CA THR A 175 -12.23 -27.98 -10.30
C THR A 175 -11.95 -27.15 -11.56
N GLU A 176 -12.98 -26.70 -12.28
CA GLU A 176 -12.84 -25.78 -13.42
C GLU A 176 -12.43 -24.37 -12.99
N CYS A 177 -12.80 -23.91 -11.78
CA CYS A 177 -12.33 -22.61 -11.24
C CYS A 177 -10.82 -22.55 -11.01
N ILE A 178 -10.15 -23.68 -10.70
CA ILE A 178 -8.70 -23.71 -10.43
C ILE A 178 -7.87 -23.28 -11.64
N PRO A 179 -8.00 -23.89 -12.83
CA PRO A 179 -7.28 -23.44 -14.02
C PRO A 179 -7.68 -22.02 -14.46
N GLU A 180 -8.92 -21.59 -14.26
CA GLU A 180 -9.32 -20.22 -14.57
C GLU A 180 -8.62 -19.21 -13.62
N GLY A 181 -8.51 -19.53 -12.34
CA GLY A 181 -7.71 -18.76 -11.38
C GLY A 181 -6.22 -18.67 -11.79
N PHE A 182 -5.63 -19.77 -12.26
CA PHE A 182 -4.25 -19.73 -12.81
C PHE A 182 -4.15 -18.85 -14.05
N LYS A 183 -5.09 -18.95 -14.98
CA LYS A 183 -5.10 -18.09 -16.18
C LYS A 183 -5.20 -16.62 -15.84
N SER A 184 -6.04 -16.23 -14.88
CA SER A 184 -6.19 -14.85 -14.44
C SER A 184 -4.90 -14.27 -13.85
N MET A 185 -4.04 -15.12 -13.28
CA MET A 185 -2.76 -14.73 -12.68
C MET A 185 -1.58 -14.70 -13.66
N ILE A 186 -1.72 -15.19 -14.90
CA ILE A 186 -0.62 -15.21 -15.87
C ILE A 186 -0.09 -13.81 -16.17
N ALA A 187 -0.97 -12.86 -16.49
CA ALA A 187 -0.57 -11.49 -16.79
C ALA A 187 0.08 -10.78 -15.58
N PRO A 188 -0.52 -10.80 -14.36
CA PRO A 188 0.13 -10.27 -13.16
C PRO A 188 1.51 -10.87 -12.88
N ILE A 189 1.66 -12.19 -12.98
CA ILE A 189 2.94 -12.88 -12.74
C ILE A 189 4.00 -12.45 -13.77
N LEU A 190 3.62 -12.32 -15.04
CA LEU A 190 4.54 -11.87 -16.08
C LEU A 190 5.00 -10.43 -15.83
N ILE A 191 4.07 -9.52 -15.51
CA ILE A 191 4.40 -8.12 -15.23
C ILE A 191 5.31 -8.05 -13.99
N LEU A 192 4.97 -8.76 -12.90
CA LEU A 192 5.80 -8.82 -11.68
C LEU A 192 7.21 -9.33 -11.96
N THR A 193 7.35 -10.40 -12.77
CA THR A 193 8.66 -10.95 -13.14
C THR A 193 9.51 -9.91 -13.88
N MET A 194 8.92 -9.18 -14.82
CA MET A 194 9.61 -8.11 -15.55
C MET A 194 9.96 -6.93 -14.63
N ALA A 195 9.05 -6.54 -13.72
CA ALA A 195 9.27 -5.49 -12.74
C ALA A 195 10.42 -5.82 -11.78
N TRP A 196 10.48 -7.04 -11.26
CA TRP A 196 11.58 -7.49 -10.40
C TRP A 196 12.91 -7.53 -11.15
N THR A 197 12.88 -7.92 -12.42
CA THR A 197 14.08 -7.88 -13.29
C THR A 197 14.58 -6.45 -13.44
N LEU A 198 13.68 -5.49 -13.73
CA LEU A 198 14.02 -4.08 -13.85
C LEU A 198 14.57 -3.52 -12.51
N SER A 199 13.92 -3.83 -11.40
CA SER A 199 14.38 -3.45 -10.06
C SER A 199 15.77 -4.01 -9.75
N GLY A 200 16.01 -5.29 -10.09
CA GLY A 200 17.33 -5.92 -9.97
C GLY A 200 18.41 -5.19 -10.79
N MET A 201 18.11 -4.85 -12.04
CA MET A 201 19.02 -4.08 -12.90
C MET A 201 19.31 -2.68 -12.34
N THR A 202 18.30 -1.98 -11.84
CA THR A 202 18.44 -0.66 -11.20
C THR A 202 19.36 -0.72 -9.97
N ASN A 203 19.24 -1.79 -9.17
CA ASN A 203 20.13 -2.03 -8.04
C ASN A 203 21.57 -2.28 -8.47
N LEU A 204 21.80 -3.06 -9.54
CA LEU A 204 23.13 -3.32 -10.11
C LEU A 204 23.79 -2.05 -10.66
N LEU A 205 23.00 -1.10 -11.15
CA LEU A 205 23.49 0.22 -11.59
C LEU A 205 23.89 1.14 -10.42
N GLY A 206 23.76 0.69 -9.18
CA GLY A 206 24.21 1.44 -8.00
C GLY A 206 23.22 2.51 -7.52
N ALA A 207 21.94 2.43 -7.90
CA ALA A 207 20.93 3.39 -7.48
C ALA A 207 20.87 3.57 -5.95
N LYS A 208 21.06 2.46 -5.20
CA LYS A 208 21.13 2.48 -3.73
C LYS A 208 22.23 3.39 -3.20
N VAL A 209 23.45 3.24 -3.74
CA VAL A 209 24.62 4.04 -3.34
C VAL A 209 24.41 5.51 -3.67
N TYR A 210 23.94 5.79 -4.88
CA TYR A 210 23.66 7.16 -5.32
C TYR A 210 22.65 7.87 -4.41
N VAL A 211 21.55 7.19 -4.06
CA VAL A 211 20.50 7.75 -3.17
C VAL A 211 21.03 7.92 -1.75
N ALA A 212 21.84 6.98 -1.24
CA ALA A 212 22.49 7.09 0.05
C ALA A 212 23.39 8.33 0.13
N ASP A 213 24.23 8.55 -0.88
CA ASP A 213 25.10 9.70 -0.98
C ASP A 213 24.32 11.02 -1.06
N LEU A 214 23.22 11.04 -1.83
CA LEU A 214 22.34 12.21 -1.95
C LEU A 214 21.72 12.61 -0.62
N VAL A 215 21.17 11.66 0.13
CA VAL A 215 20.54 11.90 1.45
C VAL A 215 21.61 12.33 2.47
N SER A 216 22.73 11.63 2.52
CA SER A 216 23.83 11.95 3.45
C SER A 216 24.44 13.32 3.21
N SER A 217 24.62 13.73 1.94
CA SER A 217 25.15 15.06 1.60
C SER A 217 24.18 16.19 1.94
N SER A 218 22.87 15.93 1.93
CA SER A 218 21.83 16.91 2.27
C SER A 218 21.66 17.11 3.78
N ALA A 219 22.12 16.18 4.62
CA ALA A 219 21.89 16.18 6.06
C ALA A 219 22.60 17.31 6.82
N GLY A 220 23.76 17.81 6.30
CA GLY A 220 24.61 18.74 7.05
C GLY A 220 24.04 20.15 7.23
N SER A 221 23.27 20.68 6.28
CA SER A 221 22.82 22.09 6.27
C SER A 221 21.33 22.30 6.50
N MET A 222 20.50 21.24 6.43
CA MET A 222 19.03 21.31 6.42
C MET A 222 18.34 20.26 7.29
N GLN A 223 18.90 19.94 8.46
CA GLN A 223 18.39 18.87 9.33
C GLN A 223 16.88 18.95 9.62
N GLY A 224 16.33 20.16 9.82
CA GLY A 224 14.90 20.35 10.07
C GLY A 224 14.01 19.95 8.88
N PHE A 225 14.53 20.09 7.65
CA PHE A 225 13.77 19.78 6.42
C PHE A 225 14.03 18.36 5.90
N LEU A 226 14.91 17.62 6.55
CA LEU A 226 15.29 16.28 6.11
C LEU A 226 14.09 15.33 5.98
N PRO A 227 13.04 15.33 6.84
CA PRO A 227 11.87 14.50 6.61
C PRO A 227 11.17 14.76 5.27
N MET A 228 11.07 16.02 4.84
CA MET A 228 10.49 16.33 3.52
C MET A 228 11.37 15.82 2.38
N ILE A 229 12.70 15.99 2.50
CA ILE A 229 13.66 15.50 1.50
C ILE A 229 13.59 13.97 1.41
N ILE A 230 13.60 13.28 2.55
CA ILE A 230 13.50 11.82 2.61
C ILE A 230 12.18 11.34 1.99
N PHE A 231 11.05 12.02 2.26
CA PHE A 231 9.77 11.69 1.64
C PHE A 231 9.84 11.74 0.12
N ILE A 232 10.40 12.82 -0.45
CA ILE A 232 10.53 12.99 -1.90
C ILE A 232 11.46 11.92 -2.49
N VAL A 233 12.63 11.72 -1.89
CA VAL A 233 13.61 10.72 -2.35
C VAL A 233 13.03 9.32 -2.28
N ALA A 234 12.35 8.97 -1.18
CA ALA A 234 11.69 7.69 -1.02
C ALA A 234 10.58 7.49 -2.06
N ALA A 235 9.78 8.53 -2.32
CA ALA A 235 8.70 8.46 -3.31
C ALA A 235 9.25 8.26 -4.73
N LEU A 236 10.30 8.98 -5.11
CA LEU A 236 10.92 8.83 -6.42
C LEU A 236 11.60 7.46 -6.58
N LEU A 237 12.30 7.00 -5.54
CA LEU A 237 12.97 5.70 -5.56
C LEU A 237 11.95 4.55 -5.64
N ALA A 238 10.90 4.59 -4.82
CA ALA A 238 9.85 3.58 -4.84
C ALA A 238 9.06 3.59 -6.16
N PHE A 239 8.78 4.77 -6.72
CA PHE A 239 8.16 4.89 -8.03
C PHE A 239 9.02 4.24 -9.13
N ALA A 240 10.33 4.51 -9.13
CA ALA A 240 11.25 3.99 -10.13
C ALA A 240 11.54 2.49 -9.99
N THR A 241 11.48 1.95 -8.77
CA THR A 241 11.77 0.54 -8.49
C THR A 241 10.53 -0.34 -8.39
N GLY A 242 9.34 0.27 -8.21
CA GLY A 242 8.08 -0.44 -8.00
C GLY A 242 8.01 -1.20 -6.69
N THR A 243 8.77 -0.78 -5.67
CA THR A 243 8.79 -1.48 -4.37
C THR A 243 9.00 -0.54 -3.18
N SER A 244 8.06 -0.57 -2.25
CA SER A 244 8.22 0.08 -0.95
C SER A 244 9.29 -0.59 -0.11
N TRP A 245 9.31 -1.93 -0.09
CA TRP A 245 10.22 -2.71 0.76
C TRP A 245 11.68 -2.47 0.43
N GLY A 246 12.03 -2.48 -0.87
CA GLY A 246 13.37 -2.17 -1.33
C GLY A 246 13.80 -0.76 -0.94
N THR A 247 12.86 0.19 -1.00
CA THR A 247 13.12 1.59 -0.69
C THR A 247 13.38 1.82 0.80
N PHE A 248 12.50 1.37 1.69
CA PHE A 248 12.72 1.63 3.12
C PHE A 248 13.85 0.79 3.70
N SER A 249 14.13 -0.41 3.18
CA SER A 249 15.29 -1.21 3.59
C SER A 249 16.63 -0.52 3.32
N ILE A 250 16.68 0.36 2.32
CA ILE A 250 17.85 1.18 2.03
C ILE A 250 17.90 2.43 2.91
N LEU A 251 16.77 3.13 3.01
CA LEU A 251 16.74 4.46 3.60
C LEU A 251 16.67 4.44 5.13
N ILE A 252 16.06 3.43 5.77
CA ILE A 252 15.97 3.36 7.24
C ILE A 252 17.37 3.33 7.90
N PRO A 253 18.33 2.48 7.48
CA PRO A 253 19.68 2.51 8.04
C PRO A 253 20.37 3.87 7.88
N ILE A 254 20.15 4.54 6.72
CA ILE A 254 20.72 5.88 6.47
C ILE A 254 20.10 6.90 7.42
N VAL A 255 18.78 6.87 7.59
CA VAL A 255 18.08 7.77 8.54
C VAL A 255 18.58 7.59 9.96
N ILE A 256 18.77 6.35 10.40
CA ILE A 256 19.30 6.03 11.73
C ILE A 256 20.75 6.51 11.85
N GLY A 257 21.55 6.40 10.79
CA GLY A 257 22.91 6.93 10.77
C GLY A 257 22.98 8.47 10.92
N VAL A 258 21.98 9.19 10.40
CA VAL A 258 21.87 10.65 10.53
C VAL A 258 21.25 11.07 11.86
N PHE A 259 20.22 10.35 12.30
CA PHE A 259 19.52 10.57 13.56
C PHE A 259 19.52 9.29 14.40
N PRO A 260 20.53 9.06 15.24
CA PRO A 260 20.64 7.84 16.00
C PRO A 260 19.54 7.63 17.07
N SER A 261 18.83 8.69 17.45
CA SER A 261 17.78 8.62 18.46
C SER A 261 16.86 9.86 18.43
N GLY A 262 15.77 9.80 19.18
CA GLY A 262 14.88 10.93 19.40
C GLY A 262 13.76 11.08 18.37
N GLN A 263 12.96 12.14 18.55
CA GLN A 263 11.76 12.38 17.75
C GLN A 263 12.05 12.55 16.26
N MET A 264 13.18 13.18 15.90
CA MET A 264 13.56 13.37 14.48
C MET A 264 13.85 12.05 13.78
N MET A 265 14.43 11.06 14.46
CA MET A 265 14.61 9.72 13.92
C MET A 265 13.24 9.10 13.57
N VAL A 266 12.30 9.13 14.50
CA VAL A 266 10.95 8.56 14.29
C VAL A 266 10.23 9.25 13.14
N ILE A 267 10.24 10.59 13.09
CA ILE A 267 9.60 11.37 12.02
C ILE A 267 10.26 11.10 10.66
N SER A 268 11.59 11.02 10.62
CA SER A 268 12.32 10.76 9.38
C SER A 268 12.10 9.33 8.86
N ILE A 269 12.01 8.34 9.76
CA ILE A 269 11.61 6.98 9.38
C ILE A 269 10.16 6.99 8.88
N ALA A 270 9.24 7.68 9.58
CA ALA A 270 7.85 7.81 9.14
C ALA A 270 7.73 8.46 7.75
N SER A 271 8.52 9.50 7.48
CA SER A 271 8.55 10.15 6.15
C SER A 271 9.13 9.24 5.07
N CYS A 272 10.12 8.42 5.41
CA CYS A 272 10.66 7.39 4.52
C CYS A 272 9.57 6.35 4.16
N LEU A 273 8.87 5.82 5.16
CA LEU A 273 7.78 4.86 4.96
C LEU A 273 6.63 5.48 4.15
N ALA A 274 6.26 6.72 4.46
CA ALA A 274 5.22 7.46 3.74
C ALA A 274 5.60 7.69 2.27
N GLY A 275 6.84 8.09 2.01
CA GLY A 275 7.35 8.29 0.66
C GLY A 275 7.45 6.98 -0.12
N ALA A 276 7.94 5.92 0.51
CA ALA A 276 8.03 4.59 -0.09
C ALA A 276 6.64 4.08 -0.53
N VAL A 277 5.64 4.19 0.34
CA VAL A 277 4.25 3.81 0.01
C VAL A 277 3.67 4.72 -1.07
N CYS A 278 3.94 6.02 -1.03
CA CYS A 278 3.48 6.97 -2.06
C CYS A 278 4.02 6.61 -3.44
N GLY A 279 5.32 6.38 -3.56
CA GLY A 279 5.95 6.04 -4.83
C GLY A 279 5.50 4.69 -5.37
N ASP A 280 5.42 3.70 -4.51
CA ASP A 280 4.93 2.37 -4.83
C ASP A 280 3.47 2.42 -5.32
N HIS A 281 2.59 3.08 -4.58
CA HIS A 281 1.19 3.28 -4.93
C HIS A 281 0.99 3.99 -6.28
N CYS A 282 1.91 4.86 -6.68
CA CYS A 282 1.86 5.56 -7.98
C CYS A 282 2.53 4.77 -9.12
N SER A 283 3.35 3.77 -8.81
CA SER A 283 4.20 3.10 -9.80
C SER A 283 3.41 2.11 -10.66
N PRO A 284 3.57 2.17 -11.99
CA PRO A 284 2.97 1.19 -12.88
C PRO A 284 3.64 -0.20 -12.81
N ILE A 285 4.79 -0.31 -12.16
CA ILE A 285 5.53 -1.57 -12.00
C ILE A 285 5.45 -2.10 -10.56
N SER A 286 4.59 -1.50 -9.72
CA SER A 286 4.36 -1.96 -8.35
C SER A 286 3.51 -3.23 -8.31
N ASP A 287 3.91 -4.17 -7.45
CA ASP A 287 3.16 -5.39 -7.20
C ASP A 287 1.76 -5.09 -6.63
N THR A 288 1.65 -4.11 -5.72
CA THR A 288 0.35 -3.72 -5.13
C THR A 288 -0.60 -3.17 -6.19
N THR A 289 -0.11 -2.32 -7.10
CA THR A 289 -0.91 -1.71 -8.18
C THR A 289 -1.31 -2.76 -9.23
N ILE A 290 -0.39 -3.67 -9.59
CA ILE A 290 -0.63 -4.77 -10.52
C ILE A 290 -1.71 -5.71 -9.97
N MET A 291 -1.58 -6.12 -8.71
CA MET A 291 -2.54 -7.03 -8.07
C MET A 291 -3.90 -6.39 -7.86
N ALA A 292 -3.96 -5.11 -7.49
CA ALA A 292 -5.23 -4.38 -7.34
C ALA A 292 -5.96 -4.24 -8.69
N SER A 293 -5.24 -3.93 -9.77
CA SER A 293 -5.84 -3.84 -11.11
C SER A 293 -6.34 -5.20 -11.61
N ALA A 294 -5.59 -6.27 -11.37
CA ALA A 294 -5.99 -7.63 -11.73
C ALA A 294 -7.22 -8.10 -10.94
N GLY A 295 -7.20 -7.91 -9.62
CA GLY A 295 -8.33 -8.28 -8.75
C GLY A 295 -9.59 -7.45 -9.00
N GLY A 296 -9.44 -6.18 -9.40
CA GLY A 296 -10.53 -5.29 -9.77
C GLY A 296 -11.03 -5.43 -11.22
N HIS A 297 -10.49 -6.38 -12.01
CA HIS A 297 -10.77 -6.56 -13.43
C HIS A 297 -10.68 -5.22 -14.19
N CYS A 298 -9.60 -4.48 -13.94
CA CYS A 298 -9.35 -3.16 -14.51
C CYS A 298 -8.07 -3.20 -15.35
N GLU A 299 -8.08 -2.55 -16.51
CA GLU A 299 -6.86 -2.42 -17.30
C GLU A 299 -5.79 -1.69 -16.49
N HIS A 300 -4.60 -2.30 -16.38
CA HIS A 300 -3.54 -1.85 -15.48
C HIS A 300 -3.10 -0.40 -15.74
N VAL A 301 -2.84 -0.02 -16.99
CA VAL A 301 -2.42 1.34 -17.34
C VAL A 301 -3.52 2.36 -17.04
N ASN A 302 -4.78 1.98 -17.27
CA ASN A 302 -5.93 2.81 -16.95
C ASN A 302 -6.08 3.00 -15.43
N HIS A 303 -5.90 1.93 -14.64
CA HIS A 303 -5.88 2.00 -13.18
C HIS A 303 -4.83 3.01 -12.69
N VAL A 304 -3.58 2.91 -13.16
CA VAL A 304 -2.50 3.84 -12.80
C VAL A 304 -2.85 5.27 -13.17
N SER A 305 -3.31 5.52 -14.40
CA SER A 305 -3.60 6.87 -14.90
C SER A 305 -4.75 7.56 -14.15
N THR A 306 -5.75 6.80 -13.72
CA THR A 306 -6.90 7.32 -12.96
C THR A 306 -6.60 7.53 -11.49
N GLN A 307 -5.68 6.75 -10.89
CA GLN A 307 -5.25 6.85 -9.50
C GLN A 307 -4.27 7.99 -9.24
N LEU A 308 -3.36 8.23 -10.21
CA LEU A 308 -2.24 9.15 -10.05
C LEU A 308 -2.62 10.57 -9.60
N PRO A 309 -3.68 11.23 -10.12
CA PRO A 309 -4.08 12.56 -9.66
C PRO A 309 -4.44 12.61 -8.17
N TYR A 310 -5.09 11.57 -7.64
CA TYR A 310 -5.46 11.49 -6.22
C TYR A 310 -4.21 11.34 -5.35
N ALA A 311 -3.31 10.46 -5.74
CA ALA A 311 -2.05 10.23 -5.05
C ALA A 311 -1.15 11.49 -5.03
N ILE A 312 -1.08 12.23 -6.15
CA ILE A 312 -0.33 13.49 -6.24
C ILE A 312 -0.90 14.55 -5.29
N VAL A 313 -2.22 14.69 -5.19
CA VAL A 313 -2.84 15.63 -4.25
C VAL A 313 -2.47 15.27 -2.81
N VAL A 314 -2.56 14.00 -2.43
CA VAL A 314 -2.16 13.55 -1.09
C VAL A 314 -0.67 13.79 -0.86
N ALA A 315 0.20 13.46 -1.83
CA ALA A 315 1.64 13.68 -1.72
C ALA A 315 2.00 15.16 -1.53
N ALA A 316 1.33 16.06 -2.27
CA ALA A 316 1.53 17.50 -2.12
C ALA A 316 1.16 17.98 -0.71
N VAL A 317 0.04 17.50 -0.15
CA VAL A 317 -0.35 17.82 1.23
C VAL A 317 0.64 17.23 2.23
N CYS A 318 1.16 16.02 2.01
CA CYS A 318 2.20 15.41 2.86
C CYS A 318 3.48 16.24 2.85
N MET A 319 3.91 16.74 1.70
CA MET A 319 5.09 17.63 1.61
C MET A 319 4.90 18.89 2.47
N VAL A 320 3.72 19.52 2.43
CA VAL A 320 3.40 20.65 3.30
C VAL A 320 3.45 20.24 4.78
N GLY A 321 2.96 19.05 5.13
CA GLY A 321 3.02 18.53 6.49
C GLY A 321 4.43 18.31 7.00
N TYR A 322 5.30 17.68 6.21
CA TYR A 322 6.72 17.50 6.59
C TYR A 322 7.49 18.80 6.60
N LEU A 323 7.16 19.76 5.71
CA LEU A 323 7.69 21.11 5.77
C LEU A 323 7.29 21.81 7.08
N LEU A 324 6.04 21.74 7.48
CA LEU A 324 5.55 22.27 8.75
C LEU A 324 6.30 21.67 9.95
N ILE A 325 6.49 20.36 9.97
CA ILE A 325 7.30 19.68 10.99
C ILE A 325 8.71 20.25 11.01
N GLY A 326 9.34 20.44 9.85
CA GLY A 326 10.68 21.04 9.72
C GLY A 326 10.75 22.45 10.31
N ILE A 327 9.76 23.29 10.04
CA ILE A 327 9.65 24.65 10.59
C ILE A 327 9.48 24.60 12.12
N LEU A 328 8.61 23.73 12.64
CA LEU A 328 8.41 23.57 14.08
C LEU A 328 9.69 23.11 14.80
N GLN A 329 10.45 22.22 14.19
CA GLN A 329 11.74 21.78 14.72
C GLN A 329 12.76 22.92 14.74
N ALA A 330 12.87 23.70 13.65
CA ALA A 330 13.76 24.88 13.57
C ALA A 330 13.37 25.95 14.61
N ALA A 331 12.08 26.11 14.87
CA ALA A 331 11.55 27.02 15.89
C ALA A 331 11.68 26.49 17.33
N LYS A 332 12.27 25.32 17.56
CA LYS A 332 12.37 24.62 18.86
C LYS A 332 10.99 24.27 19.48
N LEU A 333 9.97 24.12 18.66
CA LEU A 333 8.61 23.74 19.02
C LEU A 333 8.33 22.27 18.66
N ALA A 334 9.30 21.41 18.79
CA ALA A 334 9.25 19.99 18.42
C ALA A 334 8.04 19.24 19.02
N ALA A 335 7.65 19.60 20.24
CA ALA A 335 6.48 19.03 20.92
C ALA A 335 5.16 19.23 20.16
N LEU A 336 5.09 20.21 19.24
CA LEU A 336 3.90 20.48 18.43
C LEU A 336 3.88 19.76 17.08
N SER A 337 4.86 18.91 16.77
CA SER A 337 4.94 18.18 15.50
C SER A 337 3.71 17.32 15.20
N TRP A 338 2.99 16.86 16.22
CA TRP A 338 1.72 16.14 16.07
C TRP A 338 0.62 16.96 15.38
N LEU A 339 0.69 18.30 15.44
CA LEU A 339 -0.27 19.19 14.79
C LEU A 339 -0.20 19.09 13.24
N ALA A 340 0.87 18.56 12.68
CA ALA A 340 1.01 18.43 11.24
C ALA A 340 -0.13 17.59 10.63
N LEU A 341 -0.50 16.48 11.28
CA LEU A 341 -1.59 15.62 10.77
C LEU A 341 -2.95 16.34 10.76
N PRO A 342 -3.46 16.94 11.84
CA PRO A 342 -4.72 17.70 11.80
C PRO A 342 -4.71 18.83 10.78
N VAL A 343 -3.61 19.57 10.68
CA VAL A 343 -3.46 20.66 9.69
C VAL A 343 -3.54 20.10 8.27
N CYS A 344 -2.86 19.00 7.99
CA CYS A 344 -2.91 18.34 6.69
C CYS A 344 -4.30 17.79 6.36
N ILE A 345 -5.04 17.26 7.33
CA ILE A 345 -6.42 16.81 7.13
C ILE A 345 -7.30 18.00 6.70
N VAL A 346 -7.22 19.12 7.42
CA VAL A 346 -7.97 20.33 7.06
C VAL A 346 -7.57 20.84 5.68
N LEU A 347 -6.27 20.89 5.39
CA LEU A 347 -5.76 21.32 4.11
C LEU A 347 -6.27 20.42 2.97
N LEU A 348 -6.28 19.10 3.17
CA LEU A 348 -6.78 18.14 2.19
C LEU A 348 -8.27 18.38 1.90
N PHE A 349 -9.09 18.59 2.93
CA PHE A 349 -10.51 18.93 2.73
C PHE A 349 -10.70 20.27 1.99
N VAL A 350 -9.89 21.28 2.31
CA VAL A 350 -9.92 22.56 1.58
C VAL A 350 -9.59 22.35 0.11
N VAL A 351 -8.54 21.58 -0.21
CA VAL A 351 -8.17 21.26 -1.60
C VAL A 351 -9.30 20.52 -2.30
N LEU A 352 -9.91 19.52 -1.67
CA LEU A 352 -11.05 18.79 -2.24
C LEU A 352 -12.27 19.70 -2.49
N MET A 353 -12.56 20.64 -1.58
CA MET A 353 -13.64 21.62 -1.78
C MET A 353 -13.34 22.57 -2.95
N LEU A 354 -12.08 23.00 -3.11
CA LEU A 354 -11.68 23.83 -4.25
C LEU A 354 -11.78 23.07 -5.57
N ILE A 355 -11.39 21.80 -5.60
CA ILE A 355 -11.55 20.92 -6.76
C ILE A 355 -13.04 20.77 -7.08
N ARG A 356 -13.88 20.51 -6.08
CA ARG A 356 -15.34 20.42 -6.24
C ARG A 356 -15.94 21.69 -6.83
N ALA A 357 -15.51 22.84 -6.36
CA ALA A 357 -15.98 24.13 -6.87
C ALA A 357 -15.62 24.34 -8.36
N LYS A 358 -14.48 23.79 -8.82
CA LYS A 358 -14.05 23.88 -10.23
C LYS A 358 -14.67 22.81 -11.13
N THR A 359 -14.89 21.61 -10.63
CA THR A 359 -15.37 20.46 -11.44
C THR A 359 -16.88 20.36 -11.52
N GLY A 360 -17.61 21.09 -10.68
CA GLY A 360 -19.04 20.97 -10.49
C GLY A 360 -19.42 19.81 -9.58
N ARG A 361 -20.64 19.85 -9.05
CA ARG A 361 -21.22 18.73 -8.30
C ARG A 361 -21.70 17.69 -9.31
N GLU A 362 -21.27 16.47 -9.17
CA GLU A 362 -21.87 15.37 -9.94
C GLU A 362 -23.26 15.11 -9.35
N GLU A 363 -24.28 15.46 -10.11
CA GLU A 363 -25.66 15.11 -9.77
C GLU A 363 -25.86 13.64 -10.12
N VAL A 364 -26.01 12.80 -9.09
CA VAL A 364 -26.46 11.41 -9.18
C VAL A 364 -27.95 11.37 -9.02
#